data_f05f7d9e180366db1fe6370d847adf17
#
_entry.id   f05f7d9e180366db1fe6370d847adf17
#
_cell.length_a   1.000
_cell.length_b   1.000
_cell.length_c   1.000
_cell.angle_alpha   90.00
_cell.angle_beta   90.00
_cell.angle_gamma   90.00
#
_symmetry.space_group_name_H-M   'P 1'
#
loop_
_entity.id
_entity.type
_entity.pdbx_description
1 polymer ?
#
loop_
_entity_poly.entity_id
_entity_poly.type
_entity_poly.pdbx_seq_one_letter_code
_entity_poly.pdbx_strand_id
1 'polypeptide(L)'
;MNPDDGKEAATWQTGIMKSLYENLSEPAPLEDGALRVIPLGGLGEVGRNMNVLEYRGKLLVVDCGVLFPEETQPGVDLILPDFSWIEDRMDDVVGMVLTHGHEDHIGAVPYLLKLRGDIPIYG
;
A
#
# COMPACT_ATOMS: atom_id res chain seq x y z
N MET A 1 14.40 -8.23 35.99
CA MET A 1 13.66 -7.67 34.84
C MET A 1 12.86 -6.48 35.36
N ASN A 2 13.22 -5.28 34.93
CA ASN A 2 12.52 -4.04 35.32
C ASN A 2 11.20 -3.98 34.52
N PRO A 3 10.02 -3.81 35.15
CA PRO A 3 8.75 -3.75 34.43
C PRO A 3 8.65 -2.55 33.44
N ASP A 4 9.58 -1.60 33.52
CA ASP A 4 9.62 -0.46 32.61
C ASP A 4 10.46 -0.68 31.34
N ASP A 5 11.31 -1.74 31.29
CA ASP A 5 12.19 -1.99 30.16
C ASP A 5 11.42 -2.21 28.84
N GLY A 6 10.26 -2.85 28.92
CA GLY A 6 9.39 -3.04 27.75
C GLY A 6 8.70 -1.77 27.26
N LYS A 7 8.38 -0.87 28.20
CA LYS A 7 7.76 0.43 27.88
C LYS A 7 8.78 1.40 27.29
N GLU A 8 9.99 1.42 27.81
CA GLU A 8 11.08 2.22 27.24
C GLU A 8 11.45 1.76 25.83
N ALA A 9 11.58 0.46 25.63
CA ALA A 9 11.87 -0.10 24.31
C ALA A 9 10.75 0.23 23.28
N ALA A 10 9.47 0.10 23.68
CA ALA A 10 8.34 0.45 22.83
C ALA A 10 8.28 1.95 22.54
N THR A 11 8.61 2.80 23.53
CA THR A 11 8.67 4.25 23.36
C THR A 11 9.82 4.64 22.43
N TRP A 12 10.95 3.94 22.53
CA TRP A 12 12.11 4.13 21.65
C TRP A 12 11.77 3.79 20.21
N GLN A 13 11.18 2.63 19.98
CA GLN A 13 10.76 2.21 18.64
C GLN A 13 9.70 3.14 18.05
N THR A 14 8.73 3.55 18.87
CA THR A 14 7.69 4.52 18.45
C THR A 14 8.30 5.89 18.16
N GLY A 15 9.27 6.34 18.98
CA GLY A 15 9.97 7.62 18.79
C GLY A 15 10.85 7.62 17.53
N ILE A 16 11.59 6.53 17.27
CA ILE A 16 12.39 6.38 16.06
C ILE A 16 11.48 6.31 14.83
N MET A 17 10.44 5.50 14.87
CA MET A 17 9.46 5.40 13.79
C MET A 17 8.79 6.74 13.53
N LYS A 18 8.34 7.42 14.58
CA LYS A 18 7.74 8.75 14.48
C LYS A 18 8.72 9.77 13.87
N SER A 19 9.99 9.75 14.28
CA SER A 19 11.04 10.62 13.71
C SER A 19 11.30 10.30 12.25
N LEU A 20 11.27 9.01 11.85
CA LEU A 20 11.42 8.60 10.46
C LEU A 20 10.21 9.05 9.62
N TYR A 21 9.00 8.96 10.17
CA TYR A 21 7.78 9.43 9.49
C TYR A 21 7.65 10.94 9.46
N GLU A 22 8.09 11.65 10.49
CA GLU A 22 8.09 13.12 10.52
C GLU A 22 9.11 13.72 9.54
N ASN A 23 10.19 13.00 9.24
CA ASN A 23 11.16 13.38 8.20
C ASN A 23 10.73 12.98 6.78
N LEU A 24 9.74 12.08 6.68
CA LEU A 24 9.00 11.85 5.44
C LEU A 24 7.92 12.94 5.36
N SER A 25 8.33 14.16 5.06
CA SER A 25 7.37 15.21 4.71
C SER A 25 6.39 14.67 3.69
N GLU A 26 5.12 15.08 3.80
CA GLU A 26 4.16 14.81 2.72
C GLU A 26 4.85 15.09 1.37
N PRO A 27 4.71 14.18 0.41
CA PRO A 27 5.36 14.41 -0.87
C PRO A 27 4.92 15.77 -1.42
N ALA A 28 5.86 16.53 -1.91
CA ALA A 28 5.59 17.83 -2.52
C ALA A 28 4.45 17.70 -3.55
N PRO A 29 3.61 18.72 -3.71
CA PRO A 29 2.60 18.74 -4.76
C PRO A 29 3.24 18.36 -6.09
N LEU A 30 2.57 17.49 -6.85
CA LEU A 30 3.09 17.05 -8.15
C LEU A 30 3.01 18.21 -9.13
N GLU A 31 4.14 18.55 -9.75
CA GLU A 31 4.16 19.57 -10.81
C GLU A 31 3.26 19.16 -11.98
N ASP A 32 2.65 20.14 -12.65
CA ASP A 32 1.82 19.87 -13.82
C ASP A 32 2.65 19.16 -14.92
N GLY A 33 2.10 18.07 -15.44
CA GLY A 33 2.76 17.23 -16.42
C GLY A 33 3.78 16.24 -15.86
N ALA A 34 4.06 16.24 -14.56
CA ALA A 34 4.90 15.23 -13.91
C ALA A 34 4.11 13.95 -13.61
N LEU A 35 4.80 12.82 -13.64
CA LEU A 35 4.28 11.51 -13.24
C LEU A 35 4.91 11.09 -11.92
N ARG A 36 4.07 10.68 -10.96
CA ARG A 36 4.53 10.06 -9.71
C ARG A 36 4.19 8.58 -9.72
N VAL A 37 5.17 7.76 -9.37
CA VAL A 37 4.98 6.31 -9.16
C VAL A 37 5.04 6.03 -7.67
N ILE A 38 3.99 5.42 -7.13
CA ILE A 38 3.85 5.13 -5.70
C ILE A 38 3.68 3.62 -5.53
N PRO A 39 4.72 2.90 -5.10
CA PRO A 39 4.57 1.49 -4.73
C PRO A 39 3.83 1.38 -3.39
N LEU A 40 2.75 0.60 -3.36
CA LEU A 40 2.01 0.28 -2.13
C LEU A 40 2.29 -1.13 -1.63
N GLY A 41 3.03 -1.91 -2.38
CA GLY A 41 3.50 -3.24 -2.04
C GLY A 41 4.45 -3.78 -3.10
N GLY A 42 5.07 -4.92 -2.83
CA GLY A 42 5.97 -5.60 -3.78
C GLY A 42 7.43 -5.15 -3.75
N LEU A 43 7.79 -4.11 -2.99
CA LEU A 43 9.18 -3.70 -2.84
C LEU A 43 9.91 -4.57 -1.81
N GLY A 44 11.01 -5.18 -2.23
CA GLY A 44 11.83 -6.03 -1.35
C GLY A 44 11.17 -7.35 -0.95
N GLU A 45 10.11 -7.77 -1.64
CA GLU A 45 9.34 -8.97 -1.35
C GLU A 45 8.76 -9.58 -2.63
N VAL A 46 8.32 -10.83 -2.54
CA VAL A 46 7.59 -11.52 -3.61
C VAL A 46 6.13 -11.62 -3.18
N GLY A 47 5.29 -10.80 -3.78
CA GLY A 47 3.86 -10.77 -3.49
C GLY A 47 3.34 -9.36 -3.21
N ARG A 48 2.05 -9.23 -2.92
CA ARG A 48 1.27 -8.00 -2.74
C ARG A 48 1.67 -6.86 -3.69
N ASN A 49 1.89 -7.21 -4.95
CA ASN A 49 2.29 -6.23 -5.96
C ASN A 49 1.18 -5.21 -6.19
N MET A 50 1.50 -3.95 -6.00
CA MET A 50 0.59 -2.84 -6.26
C MET A 50 1.37 -1.56 -6.46
N ASN A 51 1.16 -0.91 -7.58
CA ASN A 51 1.69 0.41 -7.88
C ASN A 51 0.55 1.36 -8.22
N VAL A 52 0.70 2.61 -7.84
CA VAL A 52 -0.21 3.68 -8.25
C VAL A 52 0.57 4.70 -9.07
N LEU A 53 0.04 5.06 -10.21
CA LEU A 53 0.55 6.12 -11.06
C LEU A 53 -0.33 7.35 -10.87
N GLU A 54 0.28 8.47 -10.50
CA GLU A 54 -0.41 9.75 -10.34
C GLU A 54 0.02 10.71 -11.44
N TYR A 55 -0.98 11.23 -12.15
CA TYR A 55 -0.79 12.19 -13.21
C TYR A 55 -1.99 13.16 -13.26
N ARG A 56 -1.71 14.46 -13.17
CA ARG A 56 -2.74 15.53 -13.22
C ARG A 56 -3.93 15.28 -12.29
N GLY A 57 -3.67 14.88 -11.05
CA GLY A 57 -4.70 14.62 -10.04
C GLY A 57 -5.49 13.32 -10.24
N LYS A 58 -5.12 12.50 -11.22
CA LYS A 58 -5.73 11.19 -11.48
C LYS A 58 -4.81 10.07 -11.05
N LEU A 59 -5.40 8.97 -10.61
CA LEU A 59 -4.69 7.77 -10.16
C LEU A 59 -5.03 6.59 -11.05
N LEU A 60 -4.00 5.86 -11.47
CA LEU A 60 -4.13 4.56 -12.13
C LEU A 60 -3.48 3.50 -11.26
N VAL A 61 -4.22 2.47 -10.90
CA VAL A 61 -3.69 1.32 -10.15
C VAL A 61 -3.15 0.29 -11.13
N VAL A 62 -1.94 -0.20 -10.89
CA VAL A 62 -1.33 -1.30 -11.64
C VAL A 62 -1.09 -2.46 -10.70
N ASP A 63 -1.83 -3.53 -10.87
CA ASP A 63 -1.92 -4.70 -10.01
C ASP A 63 -2.45 -4.37 -8.60
N CYS A 64 -2.99 -5.36 -7.94
CA CYS A 64 -3.49 -5.30 -6.57
C CYS A 64 -3.46 -6.73 -6.01
N GLY A 65 -2.27 -7.16 -5.60
CA GLY A 65 -1.98 -8.53 -5.22
C GLY A 65 -1.94 -8.78 -3.73
N VAL A 66 -1.93 -10.04 -3.37
CA VAL A 66 -1.73 -10.50 -1.99
C VAL A 66 -0.34 -11.08 -1.80
N LEU A 67 0.08 -11.13 -0.55
CA LEU A 67 1.21 -11.91 -0.07
C LEU A 67 0.66 -12.96 0.90
N PHE A 68 1.04 -14.21 0.71
CA PHE A 68 0.71 -15.27 1.65
C PHE A 68 1.65 -15.19 2.86
N PRO A 69 1.12 -15.33 4.10
CA PRO A 69 1.94 -15.26 5.29
C PRO A 69 2.87 -16.48 5.37
N GLU A 70 4.02 -16.29 6.01
CA GLU A 70 4.92 -17.38 6.35
C GLU A 70 4.35 -18.21 7.52
N GLU A 71 4.82 -19.44 7.69
CA GLU A 71 4.43 -20.34 8.79
C GLU A 71 4.65 -19.72 10.18
N THR A 72 5.54 -18.73 10.28
CA THR A 72 5.85 -17.99 11.51
C THR A 72 4.81 -16.95 11.89
N GLN A 73 3.78 -16.75 11.08
CA GLN A 73 2.71 -15.75 11.28
C GLN A 73 1.36 -16.45 11.52
N PRO A 74 1.16 -17.13 12.69
CA PRO A 74 -0.08 -17.83 12.96
C PRO A 74 -1.27 -16.87 13.06
N GLY A 75 -2.42 -17.27 12.52
CA GLY A 75 -3.64 -16.46 12.54
C GLY A 75 -3.73 -15.38 11.45
N VAL A 76 -2.72 -15.29 10.58
CA VAL A 76 -2.74 -14.39 9.41
C VAL A 76 -3.04 -15.22 8.17
N ASP A 77 -4.10 -14.91 7.44
CA ASP A 77 -4.49 -15.62 6.23
C ASP A 77 -3.93 -14.97 4.96
N LEU A 78 -3.97 -13.64 4.89
CA LEU A 78 -3.48 -12.87 3.75
C LEU A 78 -2.82 -11.58 4.22
N ILE A 79 -1.83 -11.14 3.46
CA ILE A 79 -1.19 -9.83 3.64
C ILE A 79 -1.54 -8.98 2.42
N LEU A 80 -2.15 -7.83 2.67
CA LEU A 80 -2.60 -6.89 1.64
C LEU A 80 -1.58 -5.78 1.43
N PRO A 81 -1.59 -5.10 0.26
CA PRO A 81 -0.92 -3.82 0.10
C PRO A 81 -1.45 -2.79 1.11
N ASP A 82 -0.68 -1.75 1.36
CA ASP A 82 -1.12 -0.65 2.20
C ASP A 82 -1.99 0.33 1.39
N PHE A 83 -3.31 0.24 1.60
CA PHE A 83 -4.28 1.10 0.92
C PHE A 83 -4.41 2.49 1.56
N SER A 84 -3.80 2.74 2.71
CA SER A 84 -4.00 3.99 3.46
C SER A 84 -3.71 5.24 2.64
N TRP A 85 -2.73 5.18 1.75
CA TRP A 85 -2.36 6.32 0.91
C TRP A 85 -3.46 6.72 -0.10
N ILE A 86 -4.25 5.75 -0.59
CA ILE A 86 -5.29 6.02 -1.61
C ILE A 86 -6.71 6.03 -1.05
N GLU A 87 -6.93 5.65 0.21
CA GLU A 87 -8.28 5.55 0.80
C GLU A 87 -9.07 6.85 0.64
N ASP A 88 -8.45 8.00 0.88
CA ASP A 88 -9.08 9.32 0.76
C ASP A 88 -9.12 9.84 -0.68
N ARG A 89 -8.55 9.11 -1.62
CA ARG A 89 -8.42 9.50 -3.02
C ARG A 89 -9.06 8.52 -4.00
N MET A 90 -9.96 7.66 -3.52
CA MET A 90 -10.61 6.66 -4.37
C MET A 90 -11.41 7.27 -5.53
N ASP A 91 -11.94 8.49 -5.34
CA ASP A 91 -12.66 9.21 -6.41
C ASP A 91 -11.73 9.66 -7.55
N ASP A 92 -10.43 9.78 -7.28
CA ASP A 92 -9.43 10.14 -8.29
C ASP A 92 -8.97 8.93 -9.11
N VAL A 93 -9.27 7.70 -8.68
CA VAL A 93 -8.88 6.48 -9.36
C VAL A 93 -9.69 6.34 -10.66
N VAL A 94 -9.00 6.41 -11.79
CA VAL A 94 -9.62 6.33 -13.12
C VAL A 94 -9.73 4.89 -13.63
N GLY A 95 -8.95 3.99 -13.07
CA GLY A 95 -8.98 2.58 -13.47
C GLY A 95 -7.92 1.76 -12.79
N MET A 96 -7.98 0.46 -13.03
CA MET A 96 -7.01 -0.53 -12.58
C MET A 96 -6.59 -1.38 -13.76
N VAL A 97 -5.30 -1.56 -13.94
CA VAL A 97 -4.72 -2.45 -14.94
C VAL A 97 -4.15 -3.68 -14.23
N LEU A 98 -4.56 -4.86 -14.67
CA LEU A 98 -4.03 -6.13 -14.17
C LEU A 98 -3.07 -6.70 -15.21
N THR A 99 -1.83 -6.93 -14.81
CA THR A 99 -0.79 -7.43 -15.71
C THR A 99 -1.00 -8.90 -16.09
N HIS A 100 -1.43 -9.70 -15.13
CA HIS A 100 -1.76 -11.12 -15.31
C HIS A 100 -2.53 -11.66 -14.09
N GLY A 101 -2.99 -12.92 -14.17
CA GLY A 101 -3.95 -13.49 -13.23
C GLY A 101 -3.36 -14.21 -12.02
N HIS A 102 -2.09 -14.02 -11.65
CA HIS A 102 -1.54 -14.62 -10.45
C HIS A 102 -2.01 -13.90 -9.19
N GLU A 103 -2.19 -14.63 -8.10
CA GLU A 103 -2.70 -14.11 -6.81
C GLU A 103 -1.89 -12.94 -6.25
N ASP A 104 -0.59 -12.96 -6.43
CA ASP A 104 0.31 -11.88 -6.00
C ASP A 104 0.16 -10.59 -6.82
N HIS A 105 -0.68 -10.62 -7.85
CA HIS A 105 -1.04 -9.47 -8.71
C HIS A 105 -2.53 -9.12 -8.69
N ILE A 106 -3.43 -10.06 -8.37
CA ILE A 106 -4.88 -9.81 -8.39
C ILE A 106 -5.60 -10.13 -7.08
N GLY A 107 -4.96 -10.84 -6.14
CA GLY A 107 -5.66 -11.40 -4.98
C GLY A 107 -6.25 -10.37 -4.01
N ALA A 108 -5.77 -9.13 -4.02
CA ALA A 108 -6.30 -8.05 -3.17
C ALA A 108 -7.37 -7.18 -3.85
N VAL A 109 -7.69 -7.44 -5.12
CA VAL A 109 -8.72 -6.68 -5.87
C VAL A 109 -10.06 -6.60 -5.13
N PRO A 110 -10.63 -7.70 -4.60
CA PRO A 110 -11.89 -7.62 -3.87
C PRO A 110 -11.86 -6.69 -2.66
N TYR A 111 -10.72 -6.59 -1.99
CA TYR A 111 -10.55 -5.71 -0.83
C TYR A 111 -10.48 -4.24 -1.23
N LEU A 112 -9.82 -3.91 -2.33
CA LEU A 112 -9.81 -2.55 -2.86
C LEU A 112 -11.20 -2.13 -3.34
N LEU A 113 -11.95 -3.02 -3.97
CA LEU A 113 -13.31 -2.75 -4.45
C LEU A 113 -14.32 -2.52 -3.32
N LYS A 114 -14.01 -2.92 -2.08
CA LYS A 114 -14.81 -2.53 -0.91
C LYS A 114 -14.75 -1.03 -0.63
N LEU A 115 -13.66 -0.37 -1.00
CA LEU A 115 -13.52 1.08 -0.86
C LEU A 115 -14.28 1.82 -1.95
N ARG A 116 -14.30 1.28 -3.17
CA ARG A 116 -15.06 1.78 -4.30
C ARG A 116 -15.29 0.66 -5.31
N GLY A 117 -16.56 0.26 -5.50
CA GLY A 117 -16.94 -0.92 -6.28
C GLY A 117 -17.04 -0.75 -7.79
N ASP A 118 -16.99 0.48 -8.29
CA ASP A 118 -17.22 0.82 -9.70
C ASP A 118 -15.95 1.21 -10.47
N ILE A 119 -14.78 0.82 -9.96
CA ILE A 119 -13.49 1.09 -10.63
C ILE A 119 -13.43 0.28 -11.94
N PRO A 120 -13.20 0.92 -13.09
CA PRO A 120 -12.95 0.19 -14.33
C PRO A 120 -11.70 -0.68 -14.22
N ILE A 121 -11.79 -1.94 -14.62
CA ILE A 121 -10.69 -2.91 -14.57
C ILE A 121 -10.36 -3.37 -15.98
N TYR A 122 -9.09 -3.32 -16.31
CA TYR A 122 -8.53 -3.72 -17.60
C TYR A 122 -7.48 -4.81 -17.39
N GLY A 123 -7.57 -5.86 -18.16
CA GLY A 123 -6.63 -6.98 -18.06
C GLY A 123 -6.82 -8.04 -19.11
#